data_cd27cc377ea0b77c7e816570c2802116
#
_entry.id   cd27cc377ea0b77c7e816570c2802116
#
_cell.length_a   1.000
_cell.length_b   1.000
_cell.length_c   1.000
_cell.angle_alpha   90.00
_cell.angle_beta   90.00
_cell.angle_gamma   90.00
#
_symmetry.space_group_name_H-M   'P 1'
#
loop_
_entity.id
_entity.type
_entity.pdbx_description
1 polymer ?
#
loop_
_entity_poly.entity_id
_entity_poly.type
_entity_poly.pdbx_seq_one_letter_code
_entity_poly.pdbx_strand_id
1 'polypeptide(L)' 'MAYQYSKGWYIQELKKMGFNYHPVEKRKLENYKTFVVRNLYFEKLNKKK' A
#
# COMPACT_ATOMS: atom_id res chain seq x y z
N MET A 1 13.53 5.44 -7.94
CA MET A 1 13.31 5.45 -6.55
C MET A 1 12.20 6.34 -6.14
N ALA A 2 11.35 5.92 -5.29
CA ALA A 2 10.23 6.75 -4.87
C ALA A 2 10.58 7.52 -3.62
N TYR A 3 10.02 8.71 -3.49
CA TYR A 3 10.25 9.50 -2.29
C TYR A 3 9.52 8.84 -1.13
N GLN A 4 10.07 8.97 0.04
CA GLN A 4 9.47 8.42 1.23
C GLN A 4 8.08 9.03 1.44
N TYR A 5 7.13 8.22 1.81
CA TYR A 5 5.76 8.64 2.02
C TYR A 5 5.04 9.12 0.77
N SER A 6 5.57 8.83 -0.40
CA SER A 6 4.85 9.10 -1.63
C SER A 6 4.01 7.88 -1.97
N LYS A 7 3.10 8.03 -2.93
CA LYS A 7 2.25 6.91 -3.34
C LYS A 7 3.11 5.72 -3.77
N GLY A 8 4.10 5.98 -4.59
CA GLY A 8 4.97 4.90 -5.05
C GLY A 8 5.70 4.23 -3.91
N TRP A 9 6.09 5.02 -2.92
CA TRP A 9 6.77 4.47 -1.77
C TRP A 9 5.86 3.52 -0.99
N TYR A 10 4.61 3.93 -0.77
CA TYR A 10 3.68 3.07 -0.04
C TYR A 10 3.40 1.79 -0.81
N ILE A 11 3.27 1.90 -2.12
CA ILE A 11 3.02 0.73 -2.94
C ILE A 11 4.20 -0.23 -2.86
N GLN A 12 5.41 0.31 -2.89
CA GLN A 12 6.58 -0.51 -2.79
C GLN A 12 6.62 -1.23 -1.45
N GLU A 13 6.30 -0.54 -0.37
CA GLU A 13 6.30 -1.13 0.96
C GLU A 13 5.25 -2.23 1.07
N LEU A 14 4.10 -2.01 0.46
CA LEU A 14 3.05 -3.02 0.49
C LEU A 14 3.47 -4.25 -0.29
N LYS A 15 4.19 -4.07 -1.39
CA LYS A 15 4.67 -5.19 -2.16
C LYS A 15 5.68 -6.00 -1.36
N LYS A 16 6.49 -5.33 -0.56
CA LYS A 16 7.44 -6.03 0.28
C LYS A 16 6.73 -6.88 1.32
N MET A 17 5.55 -6.45 1.71
CA MET A 17 4.77 -7.21 2.67
C MET A 17 3.95 -8.30 2.00
N GLY A 18 4.02 -8.40 0.69
CA GLY A 18 3.28 -9.43 -0.03
C GLY A 18 1.96 -8.96 -0.61
N PHE A 19 1.70 -7.66 -0.61
CA PHE A 19 0.45 -7.15 -1.14
C PHE A 19 0.67 -6.47 -2.48
N ASN A 20 0.51 -7.18 -3.56
CA ASN A 20 0.65 -6.59 -4.89
C ASN A 20 -0.66 -5.95 -5.34
N TYR A 21 -1.77 -6.38 -4.77
CA TYR A 21 -3.08 -5.88 -5.13
C TYR A 21 -3.84 -5.56 -3.86
N HIS A 22 -4.91 -4.82 -4.03
CA HIS A 22 -5.76 -4.51 -2.90
C HIS A 22 -6.30 -5.82 -2.32
N PRO A 23 -6.22 -6.03 -1.03
CA PRO A 23 -6.61 -7.31 -0.43
C PRO A 23 -8.10 -7.63 -0.56
N VAL A 24 -8.92 -6.63 -0.69
CA VAL A 24 -10.35 -6.86 -0.81
C VAL A 24 -10.82 -6.77 -2.26
N GLU A 25 -10.48 -5.69 -2.94
CA GLU A 25 -10.95 -5.50 -4.29
C GLU A 25 -10.08 -6.15 -5.33
N LYS A 26 -8.88 -6.52 -4.95
CA LYS A 26 -7.97 -7.21 -5.86
C LYS A 26 -7.62 -6.42 -7.10
N ARG A 27 -7.56 -5.11 -6.96
CA ARG A 27 -7.15 -4.24 -8.05
C ARG A 27 -5.75 -3.75 -7.80
N LYS A 28 -5.08 -3.32 -8.83
CA LYS A 28 -3.72 -2.84 -8.71
C LYS A 28 -3.69 -1.64 -7.78
N LEU A 29 -2.71 -1.60 -6.92
CA LEU A 29 -2.59 -0.50 -5.96
C LEU A 29 -2.40 0.85 -6.64
N GLU A 30 -1.78 0.85 -7.80
CA GLU A 30 -1.57 2.10 -8.52
C GLU A 30 -2.86 2.75 -8.99
N ASN A 31 -3.96 1.99 -9.03
CA ASN A 31 -5.23 2.56 -9.45
C ASN A 31 -5.92 3.35 -8.35
N TYR A 32 -5.37 3.33 -7.17
CA TYR A 32 -5.98 4.01 -6.02
C TYR A 32 -5.27 5.32 -5.76
N LYS A 33 -5.94 6.20 -5.04
CA LYS A 33 -5.33 7.48 -4.69
C LYS A 33 -4.33 7.28 -3.57
N THR A 34 -3.46 8.25 -3.41
CA THR A 34 -2.40 8.15 -2.42
C THR A 34 -2.95 7.88 -1.03
N PHE A 35 -4.02 8.58 -0.66
CA PHE A 35 -4.53 8.41 0.70
C PHE A 35 -5.09 7.01 0.93
N VAL A 36 -5.60 6.38 -0.11
CA VAL A 36 -6.11 5.02 0.01
C VAL A 36 -4.95 4.06 0.25
N VAL A 37 -3.90 4.19 -0.53
CA VAL A 37 -2.74 3.33 -0.41
C VAL A 37 -2.06 3.57 0.94
N ARG A 38 -2.01 4.83 1.37
CA ARG A 38 -1.41 5.17 2.63
C ARG A 38 -2.18 4.54 3.79
N ASN A 39 -3.50 4.64 3.77
CA ASN A 39 -4.30 4.05 4.82
C ASN A 39 -4.15 2.53 4.84
N LEU A 40 -4.09 1.94 3.68
CA LEU A 40 -3.91 0.50 3.60
C LEU A 40 -2.56 0.09 4.19
N TYR A 41 -1.53 0.85 3.90
CA TYR A 41 -0.21 0.58 4.41
C TYR A 41 -0.19 0.63 5.95
N PHE A 42 -0.78 1.67 6.52
CA PHE A 42 -0.79 1.80 7.97
C PHE A 42 -1.68 0.74 8.61
N GLU A 43 -2.74 0.39 7.96
CA GLU A 43 -3.62 -0.64 8.48
C GLU A 43 -2.89 -1.97 8.56
N LYS A 44 -2.15 -2.32 7.52
CA LYS A 44 -1.40 -3.57 7.51
C LYS A 44 -0.22 -3.52 8.47
N LEU A 45 0.35 -2.35 8.63
CA LEU A 45 1.48 -2.20 9.51
C LEU A 45 1.06 -2.37 10.97
N ASN A 46 -0.10 -1.81 11.34
CA ASN A 46 -0.56 -1.90 12.68
C ASN A 46 -1.25 -3.19 13.00
N LYS A 47 -1.57 -4.01 12.02
CA LYS A 47 -2.28 -5.14 12.29
C LYS A 47 -1.39 -6.14 12.88
N LYS A 48 -1.23 -6.24 14.08
CA LYS A 48 -0.39 -7.09 14.64
C LYS A 48 -1.04 -8.13 15.27
N LYS A 49 -1.62 -8.53 15.56
CA LYS A 49 -2.27 -9.43 16.21
C LYS A 49 -2.37 -10.59 15.72
#